data_60cd40d6cd8ccab88483a949063d808a
#
_entry.id   60cd40d6cd8ccab88483a949063d808a
#
_cell.length_a   1.000
_cell.length_b   1.000
_cell.length_c   1.000
_cell.angle_alpha   90.00
_cell.angle_beta   90.00
_cell.angle_gamma   90.00
#
_symmetry.space_group_name_H-M   'P 1'
#
loop_
_entity.id
_entity.type
_entity.pdbx_description
1 polymer ?
#
loop_
_entity_poly.entity_id
_entity_poly.type
_entity_poly.pdbx_seq_one_letter_code
_entity_poly.pdbx_strand_id
1 'polypeptide(L)'
;MTKIILLIFLTVNSLGIAQNTAQQTVQNDARLAETYYREGAYEKATQIFKKLYDSSPFNTTYLGRLVSCYQETNQFLIAENLLKSKLKSNKNEVYLYVYLGYNHEKQQQKEKAQEYYKIALISLEKNPTYGRVVARLFTDYNLLDEAILAYKKVMAFNEHANYNFQIAQIYGEKGNFKKMFESYIDLIASNDQYFNLVQRYISQYITDDSENKANILFKKTLLRKSASNPKDVWNTLLSWLFTQQKEYSKALLQEKALFQRKPGNLSAILTIGKIAFEDNYFAAAQQCFNFIVAQSNNKSEVINAHLYIAKIAVVTKNPETETLFQNLFKIFGKNTSTLKIQVAYADFLTFSQNKPRQANIVLEEALSSASSKFDKARIKLKLGDILVYRGKFNKALIYFSQIQTQLKNHELAQEARFKVAQTSYFKGDFDWAKAQLKVLKGSTTQLIANDAVALFLKISDNEPVDSIPSGLKQLANAELLAFQNKDEAALTELNRLFIEKKVFINGLIPGEVIYDDVLFLQAKLLIKQKKYKEAIVRLSKIIEADNQSFLTDDIYFMMAEIYDNDLNNTEKAQEYYQKIIFEHPSSIYLVDARKKYRKLRGDKA
;
A
#
# COMPACT_ATOMS: atom_id res chain seq x y z
N MET A 1 -43.76 8.88 57.58
CA MET A 1 -43.41 9.00 56.15
C MET A 1 -41.97 8.58 55.84
N THR A 2 -40.95 8.94 56.58
CA THR A 2 -39.52 8.60 56.32
C THR A 2 -39.20 7.12 56.24
N LYS A 3 -39.82 6.24 57.05
CA LYS A 3 -39.56 4.80 57.02
C LYS A 3 -40.16 4.10 55.77
N ILE A 4 -41.24 4.60 55.20
CA ILE A 4 -41.88 4.07 53.99
C ILE A 4 -41.05 4.45 52.76
N ILE A 5 -40.49 5.67 52.72
CA ILE A 5 -39.65 6.15 51.61
C ILE A 5 -38.34 5.36 51.57
N LEU A 6 -37.75 5.01 52.74
CA LEU A 6 -36.50 4.20 52.82
C LEU A 6 -36.73 2.75 52.33
N LEU A 7 -37.93 2.18 52.61
CA LEU A 7 -38.27 0.83 52.16
C LEU A 7 -38.49 0.78 50.65
N ILE A 8 -39.10 1.82 50.05
CA ILE A 8 -39.28 1.94 48.59
C ILE A 8 -37.93 2.12 47.90
N PHE A 9 -37.01 2.90 48.45
CA PHE A 9 -35.66 3.09 47.90
C PHE A 9 -34.80 1.82 47.97
N LEU A 10 -34.92 0.99 49.00
CA LEU A 10 -34.25 -0.30 49.11
C LEU A 10 -34.81 -1.34 48.14
N THR A 11 -36.13 -1.37 47.94
CA THR A 11 -36.74 -2.30 46.98
C THR A 11 -36.49 -1.92 45.51
N VAL A 12 -36.39 -0.63 45.17
CA VAL A 12 -36.07 -0.17 43.83
C VAL A 12 -34.57 -0.46 43.48
N ASN A 13 -33.68 -0.28 44.46
CA ASN A 13 -32.27 -0.62 44.27
C ASN A 13 -32.01 -2.14 44.19
N SER A 14 -32.71 -2.95 44.97
CA SER A 14 -32.59 -4.42 44.91
C SER A 14 -33.17 -4.98 43.58
N LEU A 15 -34.27 -4.39 43.05
CA LEU A 15 -34.80 -4.73 41.74
C LEU A 15 -33.83 -4.31 40.59
N GLY A 16 -33.18 -3.15 40.68
CA GLY A 16 -32.19 -2.70 39.71
C GLY A 16 -30.92 -3.57 39.67
N ILE A 17 -30.44 -4.03 40.84
CA ILE A 17 -29.29 -4.94 40.95
C ILE A 17 -29.65 -6.34 40.43
N ALA A 18 -30.84 -6.85 40.75
CA ALA A 18 -31.34 -8.14 40.26
C ALA A 18 -31.53 -8.15 38.74
N GLN A 19 -32.03 -7.05 38.17
CA GLN A 19 -32.18 -6.90 36.72
C GLN A 19 -30.85 -6.83 35.98
N ASN A 20 -29.84 -6.12 36.53
CA ASN A 20 -28.50 -6.07 35.97
C ASN A 20 -27.76 -7.43 36.01
N THR A 21 -27.91 -8.18 37.13
CA THR A 21 -27.32 -9.52 37.25
C THR A 21 -27.98 -10.53 36.32
N ALA A 22 -29.30 -10.49 36.15
CA ALA A 22 -30.02 -11.37 35.23
C ALA A 22 -29.64 -11.08 33.76
N GLN A 23 -29.52 -9.81 33.38
CA GLN A 23 -29.11 -9.41 32.02
C GLN A 23 -27.66 -9.79 31.72
N GLN A 24 -26.78 -9.70 32.71
CA GLN A 24 -25.37 -10.10 32.61
C GLN A 24 -25.22 -11.63 32.47
N THR A 25 -26.08 -12.40 33.15
CA THR A 25 -26.12 -13.87 33.05
C THR A 25 -26.56 -14.29 31.64
N VAL A 26 -27.62 -13.70 31.10
CA VAL A 26 -28.13 -13.97 29.73
C VAL A 26 -27.04 -13.66 28.69
N GLN A 27 -26.30 -12.57 28.88
CA GLN A 27 -25.20 -12.18 27.97
C GLN A 27 -24.02 -13.17 28.04
N ASN A 28 -23.69 -13.67 29.22
CA ASN A 28 -22.64 -14.67 29.41
C ASN A 28 -23.06 -16.03 28.84
N ASP A 29 -24.30 -16.47 29.06
CA ASP A 29 -24.87 -17.68 28.48
C ASP A 29 -24.84 -17.59 26.93
N ALA A 30 -25.22 -16.45 26.35
CA ALA A 30 -25.17 -16.25 24.91
C ALA A 30 -23.74 -16.31 24.33
N ARG A 31 -22.75 -15.72 25.03
CA ARG A 31 -21.34 -15.81 24.62
C ARG A 31 -20.83 -17.25 24.69
N LEU A 32 -21.14 -17.95 25.76
CA LEU A 32 -20.74 -19.34 25.94
C LEU A 32 -21.36 -20.25 24.87
N ALA A 33 -22.65 -20.09 24.59
CA ALA A 33 -23.33 -20.82 23.54
C ALA A 33 -22.72 -20.56 22.16
N GLU A 34 -22.37 -19.30 21.86
CA GLU A 34 -21.73 -18.94 20.60
C GLU A 34 -20.30 -19.50 20.50
N THR A 35 -19.58 -19.61 21.62
CA THR A 35 -18.26 -20.26 21.66
C THR A 35 -18.41 -21.75 21.34
N TYR A 36 -19.29 -22.47 22.02
CA TYR A 36 -19.54 -23.89 21.74
C TYR A 36 -20.01 -24.12 20.30
N TYR A 37 -20.85 -23.22 19.76
CA TYR A 37 -21.28 -23.29 18.36
C TYR A 37 -20.10 -23.19 17.38
N ARG A 38 -19.17 -22.24 17.60
CA ARG A 38 -17.98 -22.06 16.75
C ARG A 38 -16.98 -23.21 16.87
N GLU A 39 -16.90 -23.85 18.03
CA GLU A 39 -16.06 -25.02 18.27
C GLU A 39 -16.67 -26.33 17.75
N GLY A 40 -17.87 -26.29 17.20
CA GLY A 40 -18.60 -27.49 16.72
C GLY A 40 -19.21 -28.34 17.83
N ALA A 41 -19.21 -27.87 19.09
CA ALA A 41 -19.83 -28.54 20.23
C ALA A 41 -21.36 -28.27 20.28
N TYR A 42 -22.05 -28.69 19.20
CA TYR A 42 -23.44 -28.32 18.95
C TYR A 42 -24.41 -28.82 20.01
N GLU A 43 -24.19 -29.99 20.62
CA GLU A 43 -25.01 -30.51 21.70
C GLU A 43 -24.98 -29.59 22.94
N LYS A 44 -23.81 -29.09 23.31
CA LYS A 44 -23.65 -28.14 24.42
C LYS A 44 -24.29 -26.79 24.06
N ALA A 45 -24.07 -26.31 22.86
CA ALA A 45 -24.69 -25.08 22.34
C ALA A 45 -26.21 -25.18 22.33
N THR A 46 -26.79 -26.32 21.92
CA THR A 46 -28.24 -26.58 21.91
C THR A 46 -28.89 -26.35 23.26
N GLN A 47 -28.28 -26.87 24.34
CA GLN A 47 -28.83 -26.75 25.70
C GLN A 47 -28.98 -25.28 26.10
N ILE A 48 -27.95 -24.48 25.81
CA ILE A 48 -27.95 -23.08 26.21
C ILE A 48 -28.83 -22.24 25.27
N PHE A 49 -28.73 -22.44 23.95
CA PHE A 49 -29.58 -21.72 23.01
C PHE A 49 -31.07 -22.04 23.21
N LYS A 50 -31.43 -23.28 23.60
CA LYS A 50 -32.79 -23.62 23.94
C LYS A 50 -33.27 -22.80 25.15
N LYS A 51 -32.50 -22.73 26.23
CA LYS A 51 -32.81 -21.92 27.43
C LYS A 51 -32.96 -20.44 27.06
N LEU A 52 -32.05 -19.90 26.24
CA LEU A 52 -32.07 -18.51 25.77
C LEU A 52 -33.30 -18.22 24.91
N TYR A 53 -33.64 -19.15 24.00
CA TYR A 53 -34.84 -19.02 23.16
C TYR A 53 -36.15 -19.12 23.97
N ASP A 54 -36.23 -20.05 24.91
CA ASP A 54 -37.41 -20.21 25.79
C ASP A 54 -37.65 -18.94 26.65
N SER A 55 -36.56 -18.27 27.07
CA SER A 55 -36.63 -16.99 27.80
C SER A 55 -36.92 -15.78 26.89
N SER A 56 -36.62 -15.88 25.60
CA SER A 56 -36.78 -14.78 24.63
C SER A 56 -37.25 -15.31 23.26
N PRO A 57 -38.49 -15.77 23.11
CA PRO A 57 -39.02 -16.46 21.92
C PRO A 57 -39.09 -15.56 20.65
N PHE A 58 -38.96 -14.25 20.82
CA PHE A 58 -38.93 -13.28 19.70
C PHE A 58 -37.53 -12.99 19.19
N ASN A 59 -36.49 -13.50 19.86
CA ASN A 59 -35.12 -13.30 19.44
C ASN A 59 -34.77 -14.23 18.26
N THR A 60 -34.73 -13.64 17.05
CA THR A 60 -34.48 -14.37 15.80
C THR A 60 -33.08 -14.97 15.75
N THR A 61 -32.10 -14.39 16.47
CA THR A 61 -30.73 -14.92 16.54
C THR A 61 -30.69 -16.22 17.33
N TYR A 62 -31.38 -16.26 18.50
CA TYR A 62 -31.43 -17.48 19.31
C TYR A 62 -32.18 -18.60 18.58
N LEU A 63 -33.28 -18.26 17.91
CA LEU A 63 -34.00 -19.21 17.08
C LEU A 63 -33.09 -19.77 15.97
N GLY A 64 -32.43 -18.90 15.23
CA GLY A 64 -31.56 -19.32 14.13
C GLY A 64 -30.40 -20.23 14.61
N ARG A 65 -29.75 -19.88 15.72
CA ARG A 65 -28.69 -20.71 16.32
C ARG A 65 -29.20 -22.05 16.82
N LEU A 66 -30.36 -22.06 17.49
CA LEU A 66 -31.00 -23.30 17.98
C LEU A 66 -31.33 -24.23 16.82
N VAL A 67 -31.94 -23.69 15.75
CA VAL A 67 -32.28 -24.46 14.54
C VAL A 67 -30.99 -25.00 13.90
N SER A 68 -29.96 -24.18 13.75
CA SER A 68 -28.67 -24.64 13.20
C SER A 68 -28.04 -25.75 14.05
N CYS A 69 -28.11 -25.65 15.39
CA CYS A 69 -27.62 -26.71 16.27
C CYS A 69 -28.37 -28.03 16.06
N TYR A 70 -29.72 -27.96 15.96
CA TYR A 70 -30.50 -29.17 15.65
C TYR A 70 -30.16 -29.77 14.28
N GLN A 71 -29.88 -28.94 13.28
CA GLN A 71 -29.48 -29.37 11.94
C GLN A 71 -28.12 -30.05 11.95
N GLU A 72 -27.14 -29.48 12.66
CA GLU A 72 -25.78 -30.05 12.75
C GLU A 72 -25.71 -31.32 13.61
N THR A 73 -26.69 -31.52 14.51
CA THR A 73 -26.83 -32.75 15.30
C THR A 73 -27.81 -33.76 14.69
N ASN A 74 -28.22 -33.56 13.43
CA ASN A 74 -29.19 -34.42 12.70
C ASN A 74 -30.57 -34.53 13.36
N GLN A 75 -30.95 -33.60 14.22
CA GLN A 75 -32.27 -33.54 14.88
C GLN A 75 -33.31 -32.83 13.99
N PHE A 76 -33.36 -33.18 12.71
CA PHE A 76 -34.14 -32.48 11.68
C PHE A 76 -35.64 -32.38 11.98
N LEU A 77 -36.22 -33.41 12.59
CA LEU A 77 -37.65 -33.41 12.95
C LEU A 77 -37.97 -32.39 14.05
N ILE A 78 -37.04 -32.23 15.01
CA ILE A 78 -37.20 -31.24 16.10
C ILE A 78 -37.12 -29.83 15.52
N ALA A 79 -36.15 -29.56 14.67
CA ALA A 79 -36.02 -28.31 13.96
C ALA A 79 -37.26 -27.98 13.12
N GLU A 80 -37.77 -28.93 12.36
CA GLU A 80 -38.96 -28.79 11.52
C GLU A 80 -40.20 -28.45 12.34
N ASN A 81 -40.45 -29.21 13.44
CA ASN A 81 -41.59 -28.98 14.31
C ASN A 81 -41.52 -27.60 14.99
N LEU A 82 -40.38 -27.17 15.46
CA LEU A 82 -40.16 -25.85 16.03
C LEU A 82 -40.50 -24.75 15.00
N LEU A 83 -39.98 -24.84 13.79
CA LEU A 83 -40.20 -23.87 12.72
C LEU A 83 -41.64 -23.82 12.27
N LYS A 84 -42.31 -24.99 12.10
CA LYS A 84 -43.74 -25.09 11.73
C LYS A 84 -44.64 -24.55 12.83
N SER A 85 -44.34 -24.82 14.10
CA SER A 85 -45.07 -24.25 15.24
C SER A 85 -45.00 -22.72 15.24
N LYS A 86 -43.79 -22.18 14.99
CA LYS A 86 -43.57 -20.73 14.92
C LYS A 86 -44.36 -20.10 13.75
N LEU A 87 -44.34 -20.73 12.56
CA LEU A 87 -45.14 -20.29 11.40
C LEU A 87 -46.66 -20.32 11.65
N LYS A 88 -47.16 -21.26 12.43
CA LYS A 88 -48.58 -21.29 12.80
C LYS A 88 -48.96 -20.09 13.65
N SER A 89 -48.08 -19.65 14.56
CA SER A 89 -48.33 -18.48 15.42
C SER A 89 -48.12 -17.15 14.68
N ASN A 90 -47.21 -17.09 13.69
CA ASN A 90 -47.00 -15.88 12.89
C ASN A 90 -46.60 -16.22 11.44
N LYS A 91 -47.58 -16.22 10.54
CA LYS A 91 -47.39 -16.52 9.11
C LYS A 91 -46.58 -15.48 8.35
N ASN A 92 -46.32 -14.31 8.94
CA ASN A 92 -45.56 -13.22 8.30
C ASN A 92 -44.05 -13.38 8.44
N GLU A 93 -43.54 -14.27 9.30
CA GLU A 93 -42.11 -14.51 9.48
C GLU A 93 -41.54 -15.35 8.34
N VAL A 94 -41.53 -14.79 7.13
CA VAL A 94 -41.21 -15.51 5.88
C VAL A 94 -39.78 -16.09 5.82
N TYR A 95 -38.87 -15.59 6.63
CA TYR A 95 -37.52 -16.11 6.74
C TYR A 95 -37.47 -17.55 7.31
N LEU A 96 -38.53 -18.00 8.00
CA LEU A 96 -38.64 -19.37 8.52
C LEU A 96 -38.71 -20.41 7.40
N TYR A 97 -39.21 -20.02 6.23
CA TYR A 97 -39.20 -20.90 5.06
C TYR A 97 -37.80 -21.19 4.56
N VAL A 98 -36.86 -20.25 4.73
CA VAL A 98 -35.44 -20.49 4.38
C VAL A 98 -34.84 -21.56 5.31
N TYR A 99 -35.11 -21.46 6.62
CA TYR A 99 -34.68 -22.48 7.58
C TYR A 99 -35.28 -23.86 7.29
N LEU A 100 -36.59 -23.93 6.92
CA LEU A 100 -37.24 -25.17 6.53
C LEU A 100 -36.62 -25.75 5.27
N GLY A 101 -36.38 -24.93 4.26
CA GLY A 101 -35.72 -25.35 3.03
C GLY A 101 -34.35 -25.94 3.33
N TYR A 102 -33.52 -25.24 4.10
CA TYR A 102 -32.19 -25.72 4.46
C TYR A 102 -32.21 -27.00 5.32
N ASN A 103 -33.24 -27.14 6.20
CA ASN A 103 -33.46 -28.36 6.96
C ASN A 103 -33.73 -29.57 6.07
N HIS A 104 -34.46 -29.42 4.95
CA HIS A 104 -34.67 -30.46 3.95
C HIS A 104 -33.43 -30.67 3.07
N GLU A 105 -32.66 -29.62 2.77
CA GLU A 105 -31.42 -29.73 2.00
C GLU A 105 -30.35 -30.58 2.74
N LYS A 106 -30.19 -30.36 4.05
CA LYS A 106 -29.33 -31.19 4.91
C LYS A 106 -29.75 -32.67 4.93
N GLN A 107 -31.03 -32.98 4.70
CA GLN A 107 -31.59 -34.32 4.55
C GLN A 107 -31.47 -34.85 3.10
N GLN A 108 -30.82 -34.13 2.19
CA GLN A 108 -30.72 -34.45 0.75
C GLN A 108 -32.07 -34.43 0.00
N GLN A 109 -33.10 -33.83 0.57
CA GLN A 109 -34.43 -33.69 -0.02
C GLN A 109 -34.51 -32.41 -0.86
N LYS A 110 -33.77 -32.36 -1.94
CA LYS A 110 -33.55 -31.14 -2.74
C LYS A 110 -34.85 -30.54 -3.29
N GLU A 111 -35.78 -31.35 -3.73
CA GLU A 111 -37.05 -30.87 -4.28
C GLU A 111 -37.89 -30.10 -3.24
N LYS A 112 -38.01 -30.64 -2.04
CA LYS A 112 -38.70 -29.98 -0.93
C LYS A 112 -37.94 -28.72 -0.48
N ALA A 113 -36.62 -28.74 -0.45
CA ALA A 113 -35.83 -27.58 -0.13
C ALA A 113 -36.10 -26.43 -1.11
N GLN A 114 -36.09 -26.71 -2.41
CA GLN A 114 -36.37 -25.72 -3.46
C GLN A 114 -37.81 -25.20 -3.38
N GLU A 115 -38.79 -26.04 -3.03
CA GLU A 115 -40.18 -25.60 -2.79
C GLU A 115 -40.24 -24.55 -1.67
N TYR A 116 -39.61 -24.80 -0.53
CA TYR A 116 -39.56 -23.85 0.57
C TYR A 116 -38.81 -22.56 0.24
N TYR A 117 -37.71 -22.64 -0.50
CA TYR A 117 -36.96 -21.46 -0.96
C TYR A 117 -37.81 -20.59 -1.90
N LYS A 118 -38.58 -21.24 -2.81
CA LYS A 118 -39.54 -20.56 -3.68
C LYS A 118 -40.67 -19.89 -2.90
N ILE A 119 -41.18 -20.56 -1.89
CA ILE A 119 -42.20 -19.98 -0.99
C ILE A 119 -41.64 -18.75 -0.28
N ALA A 120 -40.43 -18.82 0.27
CA ALA A 120 -39.76 -17.68 0.90
C ALA A 120 -39.68 -16.48 -0.04
N LEU A 121 -39.17 -16.70 -1.28
CA LEU A 121 -39.03 -15.63 -2.28
C LEU A 121 -40.38 -15.04 -2.74
N ILE A 122 -41.41 -15.83 -2.91
CA ILE A 122 -42.76 -15.34 -3.29
C ILE A 122 -43.37 -14.56 -2.14
N SER A 123 -43.20 -15.04 -0.90
CA SER A 123 -43.78 -14.40 0.29
C SER A 123 -43.17 -13.01 0.57
N LEU A 124 -41.99 -12.68 0.02
CA LEU A 124 -41.42 -11.34 0.10
C LEU A 124 -42.27 -10.27 -0.59
N GLU A 125 -43.11 -10.64 -1.56
CA GLU A 125 -43.99 -9.69 -2.24
C GLU A 125 -45.04 -9.09 -1.27
N LYS A 126 -45.47 -9.89 -0.32
CA LYS A 126 -46.42 -9.47 0.72
C LYS A 126 -45.71 -8.95 1.99
N ASN A 127 -44.49 -9.36 2.23
CA ASN A 127 -43.74 -9.07 3.45
C ASN A 127 -42.28 -8.58 3.13
N PRO A 128 -42.10 -7.47 2.39
CA PRO A 128 -40.79 -7.02 1.94
C PRO A 128 -39.85 -6.63 3.08
N THR A 129 -40.35 -6.32 4.27
CA THR A 129 -39.55 -5.98 5.46
C THR A 129 -38.61 -7.12 5.89
N TYR A 130 -38.92 -8.36 5.59
CA TYR A 130 -38.08 -9.52 5.87
C TYR A 130 -37.01 -9.78 4.79
N GLY A 131 -37.02 -9.04 3.70
CA GLY A 131 -36.15 -9.31 2.56
C GLY A 131 -34.68 -9.30 2.87
N ARG A 132 -34.22 -8.37 3.72
CA ARG A 132 -32.83 -8.33 4.16
C ARG A 132 -32.44 -9.59 4.96
N VAL A 133 -33.32 -10.07 5.81
CA VAL A 133 -33.07 -11.27 6.63
C VAL A 133 -33.05 -12.52 5.74
N VAL A 134 -34.03 -12.65 4.84
CA VAL A 134 -34.12 -13.76 3.88
C VAL A 134 -32.89 -13.80 2.99
N ALA A 135 -32.49 -12.67 2.40
CA ALA A 135 -31.35 -12.61 1.54
C ALA A 135 -30.03 -12.96 2.28
N ARG A 136 -29.87 -12.48 3.53
CA ARG A 136 -28.72 -12.82 4.37
C ARG A 136 -28.67 -14.31 4.67
N LEU A 137 -29.82 -14.93 5.04
CA LEU A 137 -29.86 -16.37 5.30
C LEU A 137 -29.48 -17.19 4.06
N PHE A 138 -29.98 -16.81 2.88
CA PHE A 138 -29.55 -17.44 1.64
C PHE A 138 -28.03 -17.30 1.42
N THR A 139 -27.45 -16.14 1.73
CA THR A 139 -25.99 -15.95 1.66
C THR A 139 -25.26 -16.84 2.67
N ASP A 140 -25.73 -16.87 3.93
CA ASP A 140 -25.14 -17.68 5.01
C ASP A 140 -25.17 -19.20 4.68
N TYR A 141 -26.14 -19.64 3.89
CA TYR A 141 -26.27 -21.02 3.41
C TYR A 141 -25.67 -21.26 2.02
N ASN A 142 -24.90 -20.30 1.49
CA ASN A 142 -24.29 -20.36 0.16
C ASN A 142 -25.28 -20.53 -1.00
N LEU A 143 -26.53 -20.13 -0.80
CA LEU A 143 -27.60 -20.09 -1.80
C LEU A 143 -27.56 -18.72 -2.51
N LEU A 144 -26.48 -18.48 -3.25
CA LEU A 144 -26.10 -17.16 -3.73
C LEU A 144 -27.06 -16.60 -4.80
N ASP A 145 -27.68 -17.44 -5.62
CA ASP A 145 -28.65 -17.01 -6.62
C ASP A 145 -29.97 -16.59 -5.99
N GLU A 146 -30.44 -17.34 -5.01
CA GLU A 146 -31.62 -17.01 -4.20
C GLU A 146 -31.40 -15.72 -3.39
N ALA A 147 -30.19 -15.52 -2.85
CA ALA A 147 -29.82 -14.28 -2.15
C ALA A 147 -29.94 -13.06 -3.07
N ILE A 148 -29.37 -13.13 -4.29
CA ILE A 148 -29.48 -12.06 -5.29
C ILE A 148 -30.95 -11.78 -5.64
N LEU A 149 -31.75 -12.83 -5.85
CA LEU A 149 -33.19 -12.70 -6.15
C LEU A 149 -33.95 -12.02 -5.00
N ALA A 150 -33.67 -12.40 -3.76
CA ALA A 150 -34.28 -11.79 -2.59
C ALA A 150 -33.93 -10.29 -2.49
N TYR A 151 -32.64 -9.91 -2.62
CA TYR A 151 -32.23 -8.50 -2.62
C TYR A 151 -32.92 -7.71 -3.75
N LYS A 152 -32.96 -8.25 -4.97
CA LYS A 152 -33.59 -7.58 -6.12
C LYS A 152 -35.08 -7.40 -5.92
N LYS A 153 -35.79 -8.41 -5.37
CA LYS A 153 -37.22 -8.29 -5.05
C LYS A 153 -37.46 -7.15 -4.06
N VAL A 154 -36.67 -7.06 -2.99
CA VAL A 154 -36.85 -5.99 -2.00
C VAL A 154 -36.62 -4.61 -2.63
N MET A 155 -35.59 -4.46 -3.47
CA MET A 155 -35.36 -3.20 -4.18
C MET A 155 -36.51 -2.83 -5.14
N ALA A 156 -37.18 -3.82 -5.71
CA ALA A 156 -38.35 -3.57 -6.58
C ALA A 156 -39.57 -3.08 -5.82
N PHE A 157 -39.74 -3.47 -4.56
CA PHE A 157 -40.89 -3.06 -3.70
C PHE A 157 -40.58 -1.83 -2.83
N ASN A 158 -39.31 -1.48 -2.65
CA ASN A 158 -38.90 -0.35 -1.82
C ASN A 158 -37.83 0.47 -2.54
N GLU A 159 -38.24 1.57 -3.14
CA GLU A 159 -37.36 2.49 -3.87
C GLU A 159 -36.20 3.07 -3.02
N HIS A 160 -36.35 3.09 -1.70
CA HIS A 160 -35.30 3.55 -0.77
C HIS A 160 -34.31 2.44 -0.39
N ALA A 161 -34.59 1.19 -0.71
CA ALA A 161 -33.69 0.07 -0.43
C ALA A 161 -32.64 -0.06 -1.52
N ASN A 162 -31.37 -0.05 -1.13
CA ASN A 162 -30.25 -0.26 -2.06
C ASN A 162 -29.33 -1.36 -1.52
N TYR A 163 -29.38 -2.52 -2.16
CA TYR A 163 -28.57 -3.70 -1.83
C TYR A 163 -27.52 -4.01 -2.91
N ASN A 164 -27.23 -3.05 -3.80
CA ASN A 164 -26.24 -3.24 -4.86
C ASN A 164 -24.85 -3.58 -4.31
N PHE A 165 -24.50 -3.12 -3.11
CA PHE A 165 -23.26 -3.51 -2.44
C PHE A 165 -23.18 -5.01 -2.15
N GLN A 166 -24.22 -5.57 -1.51
CA GLN A 166 -24.32 -6.99 -1.17
C GLN A 166 -24.38 -7.85 -2.43
N ILE A 167 -25.17 -7.43 -3.41
CA ILE A 167 -25.27 -8.10 -4.72
C ILE A 167 -23.91 -8.12 -5.43
N ALA A 168 -23.15 -7.02 -5.38
CA ALA A 168 -21.81 -6.95 -5.96
C ALA A 168 -20.84 -7.94 -5.29
N GLN A 169 -20.87 -8.01 -3.94
CA GLN A 169 -20.04 -8.96 -3.20
C GLN A 169 -20.36 -10.41 -3.61
N ILE A 170 -21.65 -10.77 -3.66
CA ILE A 170 -22.09 -12.10 -4.08
C ILE A 170 -21.64 -12.41 -5.52
N TYR A 171 -21.74 -11.46 -6.45
CA TYR A 171 -21.25 -11.67 -7.81
C TYR A 171 -19.72 -11.82 -7.85
N GLY A 172 -18.98 -11.15 -6.97
CA GLY A 172 -17.54 -11.33 -6.79
C GLY A 172 -17.19 -12.75 -6.33
N GLU A 173 -17.89 -13.27 -5.31
CA GLU A 173 -17.74 -14.65 -4.82
C GLU A 173 -18.04 -15.69 -5.92
N LYS A 174 -19.04 -15.41 -6.77
CA LYS A 174 -19.38 -16.25 -7.94
C LYS A 174 -18.39 -16.10 -9.11
N GLY A 175 -17.37 -15.25 -9.02
CA GLY A 175 -16.45 -14.95 -10.13
C GLY A 175 -17.08 -14.17 -11.29
N ASN A 176 -18.29 -13.64 -11.13
CA ASN A 176 -18.98 -12.88 -12.17
C ASN A 176 -18.61 -11.39 -12.09
N PHE A 177 -17.37 -11.07 -12.43
CA PHE A 177 -16.81 -9.72 -12.32
C PHE A 177 -17.61 -8.68 -13.13
N LYS A 178 -18.21 -9.06 -14.26
CA LYS A 178 -19.03 -8.12 -15.04
C LYS A 178 -20.22 -7.62 -14.21
N LYS A 179 -21.03 -8.53 -13.64
CA LYS A 179 -22.20 -8.16 -12.84
C LYS A 179 -21.79 -7.53 -11.51
N MET A 180 -20.66 -7.91 -10.96
CA MET A 180 -20.08 -7.27 -9.78
C MET A 180 -19.81 -5.77 -10.05
N PHE A 181 -19.10 -5.45 -11.13
CA PHE A 181 -18.81 -4.06 -11.49
C PHE A 181 -20.08 -3.27 -11.84
N GLU A 182 -21.03 -3.89 -12.56
CA GLU A 182 -22.33 -3.27 -12.85
C GLU A 182 -23.05 -2.89 -11.54
N SER A 183 -23.12 -3.79 -10.56
CA SER A 183 -23.75 -3.53 -9.27
C SER A 183 -23.03 -2.44 -8.45
N TYR A 184 -21.70 -2.42 -8.42
CA TYR A 184 -20.95 -1.35 -7.75
C TYR A 184 -21.16 0.01 -8.43
N ILE A 185 -21.19 0.05 -9.76
CA ILE A 185 -21.43 1.29 -10.52
C ILE A 185 -22.87 1.78 -10.30
N ASP A 186 -23.87 0.88 -10.24
CA ASP A 186 -25.25 1.23 -9.92
C ASP A 186 -25.39 1.78 -8.50
N LEU A 187 -24.60 1.27 -7.55
CA LEU A 187 -24.56 1.82 -6.20
C LEU A 187 -24.07 3.29 -6.20
N ILE A 188 -22.96 3.59 -6.90
CA ILE A 188 -22.47 4.98 -7.05
C ILE A 188 -23.50 5.82 -7.82
N ALA A 189 -24.13 5.26 -8.85
CA ALA A 189 -25.15 5.98 -9.62
C ALA A 189 -26.32 6.45 -8.76
N SER A 190 -26.68 5.68 -7.71
CA SER A 190 -27.74 6.06 -6.75
C SER A 190 -27.30 7.16 -5.79
N ASN A 191 -26.04 7.17 -5.36
CA ASN A 191 -25.47 8.19 -4.49
C ASN A 191 -23.93 8.22 -4.60
N ASP A 192 -23.38 9.35 -5.02
CA ASP A 192 -21.95 9.55 -5.22
C ASP A 192 -21.11 9.39 -3.93
N GLN A 193 -21.73 9.47 -2.75
CA GLN A 193 -21.05 9.23 -1.45
C GLN A 193 -20.47 7.79 -1.34
N TYR A 194 -21.00 6.85 -2.08
CA TYR A 194 -20.49 5.48 -2.13
C TYR A 194 -19.17 5.35 -2.93
N PHE A 195 -18.69 6.41 -3.58
CA PHE A 195 -17.48 6.40 -4.39
C PHE A 195 -16.28 5.78 -3.66
N ASN A 196 -15.90 6.32 -2.50
CA ASN A 196 -14.72 5.85 -1.75
C ASN A 196 -14.87 4.40 -1.26
N LEU A 197 -16.08 4.02 -0.87
CA LEU A 197 -16.37 2.64 -0.46
C LEU A 197 -16.15 1.69 -1.64
N VAL A 198 -16.79 1.97 -2.77
CA VAL A 198 -16.73 1.13 -3.96
C VAL A 198 -15.31 1.09 -4.53
N GLN A 199 -14.62 2.21 -4.62
CA GLN A 199 -13.24 2.28 -5.08
C GLN A 199 -12.34 1.33 -4.30
N ARG A 200 -12.45 1.33 -2.96
CA ARG A 200 -11.67 0.44 -2.08
C ARG A 200 -11.94 -1.05 -2.36
N TYR A 201 -13.21 -1.43 -2.60
CA TYR A 201 -13.55 -2.83 -2.91
C TYR A 201 -13.16 -3.24 -4.33
N ILE A 202 -13.24 -2.33 -5.30
CA ILE A 202 -12.83 -2.60 -6.67
C ILE A 202 -11.30 -2.68 -6.79
N SER A 203 -10.55 -1.91 -6.00
CA SER A 203 -9.08 -1.81 -6.10
C SER A 203 -8.37 -3.16 -5.99
N GLN A 204 -8.93 -4.14 -5.27
CA GLN A 204 -8.35 -5.50 -5.18
C GLN A 204 -8.42 -6.31 -6.50
N TYR A 205 -9.25 -5.89 -7.45
CA TYR A 205 -9.41 -6.53 -8.75
C TYR A 205 -8.67 -5.77 -9.87
N ILE A 206 -8.27 -4.53 -9.62
CA ILE A 206 -7.61 -3.66 -10.60
C ILE A 206 -6.09 -3.83 -10.47
N THR A 207 -5.44 -4.01 -11.59
CA THR A 207 -3.98 -4.13 -11.70
C THR A 207 -3.42 -3.02 -12.57
N ASP A 208 -2.11 -2.90 -12.64
CA ASP A 208 -1.43 -1.97 -13.56
C ASP A 208 -1.35 -2.49 -15.01
N ASP A 209 -1.75 -3.73 -15.27
CA ASP A 209 -1.86 -4.28 -16.61
C ASP A 209 -3.18 -3.82 -17.29
N SER A 210 -3.09 -2.96 -18.30
CA SER A 210 -4.24 -2.46 -19.05
C SER A 210 -5.01 -3.54 -19.80
N GLU A 211 -4.38 -4.68 -20.11
CA GLU A 211 -4.96 -5.82 -20.82
C GLU A 211 -5.59 -6.86 -19.86
N ASN A 212 -5.46 -6.68 -18.56
CA ASN A 212 -6.13 -7.52 -17.57
C ASN A 212 -7.65 -7.52 -17.80
N LYS A 213 -8.25 -8.72 -17.76
CA LYS A 213 -9.70 -8.91 -18.01
C LYS A 213 -10.58 -8.07 -17.10
N ALA A 214 -10.25 -7.97 -15.81
CA ALA A 214 -11.03 -7.17 -14.85
C ALA A 214 -10.94 -5.68 -15.19
N ASN A 215 -9.74 -5.19 -15.53
CA ASN A 215 -9.53 -3.81 -15.98
C ASN A 215 -10.35 -3.47 -17.23
N ILE A 216 -10.34 -4.35 -18.22
CA ILE A 216 -11.11 -4.18 -19.47
C ILE A 216 -12.62 -4.19 -19.19
N LEU A 217 -13.09 -5.13 -18.35
CA LEU A 217 -14.51 -5.23 -17.99
C LEU A 217 -14.97 -3.99 -17.22
N PHE A 218 -14.19 -3.54 -16.25
CA PHE A 218 -14.51 -2.36 -15.48
C PHE A 218 -14.55 -1.10 -16.35
N LYS A 219 -13.53 -0.89 -17.19
CA LYS A 219 -13.50 0.21 -18.17
C LYS A 219 -14.71 0.22 -19.10
N LYS A 220 -15.06 -0.94 -19.69
CA LYS A 220 -16.23 -1.08 -20.56
C LYS A 220 -17.54 -0.75 -19.82
N THR A 221 -17.68 -1.19 -18.57
CA THR A 221 -18.87 -0.94 -17.76
C THR A 221 -19.01 0.54 -17.44
N LEU A 222 -17.89 1.20 -17.04
CA LEU A 222 -17.86 2.64 -16.78
C LEU A 222 -18.20 3.45 -18.03
N LEU A 223 -17.60 3.14 -19.19
CA LEU A 223 -17.86 3.87 -20.42
C LEU A 223 -19.31 3.73 -20.86
N ARG A 224 -19.90 2.54 -20.74
CA ARG A 224 -21.31 2.31 -21.05
C ARG A 224 -22.22 3.11 -20.10
N LYS A 225 -21.90 3.13 -18.80
CA LYS A 225 -22.67 3.89 -17.81
C LYS A 225 -22.54 5.40 -18.05
N SER A 226 -21.35 5.88 -18.35
CA SER A 226 -21.10 7.29 -18.68
C SER A 226 -21.88 7.75 -19.90
N ALA A 227 -22.04 6.88 -20.92
CA ALA A 227 -22.83 7.19 -22.11
C ALA A 227 -24.34 7.23 -21.82
N SER A 228 -24.86 6.34 -20.97
CA SER A 228 -26.30 6.24 -20.67
C SER A 228 -26.76 7.20 -19.56
N ASN A 229 -25.90 7.55 -18.63
CA ASN A 229 -26.18 8.44 -17.49
C ASN A 229 -24.94 9.29 -17.16
N PRO A 230 -24.70 10.39 -17.90
CA PRO A 230 -23.50 11.21 -17.70
C PRO A 230 -23.43 11.84 -16.30
N LYS A 231 -22.33 11.57 -15.58
CA LYS A 231 -22.01 12.16 -14.27
C LYS A 231 -20.50 12.40 -14.17
N ASP A 232 -20.09 13.43 -13.43
CA ASP A 232 -18.69 13.76 -13.18
C ASP A 232 -17.93 12.60 -12.50
N VAL A 233 -18.60 11.86 -11.64
CA VAL A 233 -18.01 10.73 -10.90
C VAL A 233 -17.45 9.63 -11.81
N TRP A 234 -17.97 9.48 -13.04
CA TRP A 234 -17.44 8.50 -13.99
C TRP A 234 -16.07 8.92 -14.55
N ASN A 235 -15.86 10.22 -14.80
CA ASN A 235 -14.54 10.72 -15.17
C ASN A 235 -13.54 10.53 -14.00
N THR A 236 -13.97 10.77 -12.77
CA THR A 236 -13.12 10.54 -11.59
C THR A 236 -12.71 9.06 -11.47
N LEU A 237 -13.65 8.12 -11.68
CA LEU A 237 -13.34 6.67 -11.68
C LEU A 237 -12.44 6.26 -12.85
N LEU A 238 -12.65 6.82 -14.05
CA LEU A 238 -11.77 6.57 -15.20
C LEU A 238 -10.37 7.14 -14.97
N SER A 239 -10.27 8.34 -14.40
CA SER A 239 -8.99 8.94 -14.02
C SER A 239 -8.23 8.06 -13.04
N TRP A 240 -8.92 7.59 -12.00
CA TRP A 240 -8.34 6.64 -11.04
C TRP A 240 -7.89 5.34 -11.73
N LEU A 241 -8.74 4.72 -12.56
CA LEU A 241 -8.40 3.48 -13.26
C LEU A 241 -7.15 3.66 -14.14
N PHE A 242 -7.10 4.72 -14.93
CA PHE A 242 -5.94 5.00 -15.79
C PHE A 242 -4.67 5.29 -14.97
N THR A 243 -4.80 5.90 -13.79
CA THR A 243 -3.68 6.10 -12.87
C THR A 243 -3.14 4.76 -12.35
N GLN A 244 -4.04 3.82 -11.97
CA GLN A 244 -3.63 2.47 -11.55
C GLN A 244 -2.91 1.71 -12.68
N GLN A 245 -3.32 1.94 -13.93
CA GLN A 245 -2.73 1.33 -15.13
C GLN A 245 -1.47 2.05 -15.63
N LYS A 246 -0.99 3.06 -14.93
CA LYS A 246 0.13 3.93 -15.36
C LYS A 246 -0.11 4.65 -16.69
N GLU A 247 -1.37 4.75 -17.11
CA GLU A 247 -1.80 5.49 -18.31
C GLU A 247 -2.07 6.98 -17.97
N TYR A 248 -1.07 7.66 -17.40
CA TYR A 248 -1.19 8.98 -16.80
C TYR A 248 -1.73 10.07 -17.74
N SER A 249 -1.37 10.01 -19.03
CA SER A 249 -1.91 10.96 -20.03
C SER A 249 -3.43 10.79 -20.23
N LYS A 250 -3.94 9.55 -20.16
CA LYS A 250 -5.39 9.29 -20.23
C LYS A 250 -6.09 9.74 -18.95
N ALA A 251 -5.46 9.52 -17.78
CA ALA A 251 -5.96 10.04 -16.50
C ALA A 251 -6.07 11.57 -16.53
N LEU A 252 -5.04 12.26 -17.02
CA LEU A 252 -5.03 13.71 -17.18
C LEU A 252 -6.17 14.21 -18.10
N LEU A 253 -6.48 13.48 -19.17
CA LEU A 253 -7.60 13.85 -20.05
C LEU A 253 -8.95 13.84 -19.32
N GLN A 254 -9.17 12.86 -18.42
CA GLN A 254 -10.39 12.81 -17.63
C GLN A 254 -10.49 14.00 -16.65
N GLU A 255 -9.39 14.32 -15.98
CA GLU A 255 -9.34 15.46 -15.05
C GLU A 255 -9.46 16.80 -15.77
N LYS A 256 -8.90 16.97 -16.96
CA LYS A 256 -9.11 18.15 -17.81
C LYS A 256 -10.58 18.34 -18.20
N ALA A 257 -11.27 17.25 -18.54
CA ALA A 257 -12.70 17.30 -18.86
C ALA A 257 -13.54 17.70 -17.62
N LEU A 258 -13.17 17.25 -16.40
CA LEU A 258 -13.78 17.68 -15.16
C LEU A 258 -13.52 19.15 -14.90
N PHE A 259 -12.29 19.61 -15.05
CA PHE A 259 -11.90 20.99 -14.82
C PHE A 259 -12.61 21.95 -15.78
N GLN A 260 -12.78 21.57 -17.04
CA GLN A 260 -13.53 22.38 -18.04
C GLN A 260 -15.00 22.59 -17.63
N ARG A 261 -15.64 21.59 -17.01
CA ARG A 261 -17.03 21.70 -16.53
C ARG A 261 -17.14 22.46 -15.21
N LYS A 262 -16.17 22.27 -14.32
CA LYS A 262 -16.12 22.89 -12.99
C LYS A 262 -14.69 23.35 -12.67
N PRO A 263 -14.28 24.53 -13.17
CA PRO A 263 -12.95 25.06 -12.87
C PRO A 263 -12.76 25.27 -11.35
N GLY A 264 -11.55 25.05 -10.86
CA GLY A 264 -11.15 25.37 -9.50
C GLY A 264 -10.14 24.40 -8.89
N ASN A 265 -10.46 23.13 -8.72
CA ASN A 265 -9.58 22.19 -8.02
C ASN A 265 -8.64 21.45 -8.98
N LEU A 266 -7.33 21.63 -8.78
CA LEU A 266 -6.26 20.99 -9.55
C LEU A 266 -5.52 19.90 -8.77
N SER A 267 -6.00 19.53 -7.58
CA SER A 267 -5.31 18.58 -6.68
C SER A 267 -5.16 17.18 -7.29
N ALA A 268 -6.17 16.71 -8.03
CA ALA A 268 -6.10 15.42 -8.71
C ALA A 268 -5.01 15.42 -9.79
N ILE A 269 -4.94 16.49 -10.61
CA ILE A 269 -3.90 16.64 -11.64
C ILE A 269 -2.51 16.75 -11.02
N LEU A 270 -2.38 17.46 -9.89
CA LEU A 270 -1.12 17.53 -9.14
C LEU A 270 -0.70 16.14 -8.64
N THR A 271 -1.64 15.34 -8.14
CA THR A 271 -1.38 13.99 -7.65
C THR A 271 -0.95 13.07 -8.79
N ILE A 272 -1.66 13.06 -9.92
CA ILE A 272 -1.28 12.30 -11.11
C ILE A 272 0.13 12.69 -11.58
N GLY A 273 0.42 14.00 -11.66
CA GLY A 273 1.73 14.49 -12.06
C GLY A 273 2.86 14.02 -11.14
N LYS A 274 2.62 14.00 -9.81
CA LYS A 274 3.60 13.49 -8.84
C LYS A 274 3.84 11.99 -8.98
N ILE A 275 2.77 11.19 -9.07
CA ILE A 275 2.87 9.73 -9.26
C ILE A 275 3.60 9.43 -10.58
N ALA A 276 3.23 10.11 -11.67
CA ALA A 276 3.89 9.95 -12.95
C ALA A 276 5.39 10.31 -12.90
N PHE A 277 5.75 11.34 -12.13
CA PHE A 277 7.15 11.71 -11.90
C PHE A 277 7.91 10.63 -11.12
N GLU A 278 7.33 10.10 -10.05
CA GLU A 278 7.90 9.03 -9.23
C GLU A 278 8.09 7.73 -10.02
N ASP A 279 7.15 7.43 -10.90
CA ASP A 279 7.20 6.27 -11.80
C ASP A 279 8.06 6.52 -13.08
N ASN A 280 8.76 7.64 -13.17
CA ASN A 280 9.60 8.05 -14.32
C ASN A 280 8.86 8.29 -15.65
N TYR A 281 7.52 8.52 -15.62
CA TYR A 281 6.75 8.93 -16.80
C TYR A 281 6.82 10.46 -16.98
N PHE A 282 8.04 10.97 -17.21
CA PHE A 282 8.33 12.40 -17.21
C PHE A 282 7.51 13.22 -18.20
N ALA A 283 7.21 12.68 -19.38
CA ALA A 283 6.40 13.37 -20.38
C ALA A 283 4.96 13.62 -19.88
N ALA A 284 4.33 12.62 -19.26
CA ALA A 284 2.99 12.75 -18.69
C ALA A 284 2.99 13.67 -17.46
N ALA A 285 4.00 13.55 -16.60
CA ALA A 285 4.19 14.43 -15.46
C ALA A 285 4.31 15.90 -15.88
N GLN A 286 5.13 16.16 -16.93
CA GLN A 286 5.31 17.50 -17.51
C GLN A 286 3.99 18.08 -18.01
N GLN A 287 3.15 17.27 -18.67
CA GLN A 287 1.82 17.70 -19.14
C GLN A 287 0.90 18.10 -17.98
N CYS A 288 0.92 17.34 -16.87
CA CYS A 288 0.16 17.68 -15.67
C CYS A 288 0.59 19.03 -15.07
N PHE A 289 1.90 19.21 -14.87
CA PHE A 289 2.42 20.43 -14.26
C PHE A 289 2.26 21.64 -15.18
N ASN A 290 2.45 21.50 -16.50
CA ASN A 290 2.19 22.57 -17.46
C ASN A 290 0.71 23.01 -17.42
N PHE A 291 -0.22 22.07 -17.29
CA PHE A 291 -1.63 22.41 -17.16
C PHE A 291 -1.92 23.19 -15.89
N ILE A 292 -1.31 22.81 -14.76
CA ILE A 292 -1.44 23.54 -13.50
C ILE A 292 -0.90 24.98 -13.64
N VAL A 293 0.28 25.14 -14.25
CA VAL A 293 0.88 26.47 -14.49
C VAL A 293 -0.05 27.36 -15.33
N ALA A 294 -0.71 26.76 -16.34
CA ALA A 294 -1.58 27.49 -17.24
C ALA A 294 -2.96 27.86 -16.65
N GLN A 295 -3.47 27.06 -15.69
CA GLN A 295 -4.85 27.19 -15.21
C GLN A 295 -4.98 27.67 -13.78
N SER A 296 -3.93 27.54 -12.95
CA SER A 296 -4.02 27.94 -11.54
C SER A 296 -3.76 29.44 -11.34
N ASN A 297 -4.65 30.09 -10.60
CA ASN A 297 -4.44 31.44 -10.09
C ASN A 297 -3.74 31.44 -8.71
N ASN A 298 -3.50 30.26 -8.12
CA ASN A 298 -2.82 30.12 -6.84
C ASN A 298 -1.31 30.10 -7.04
N LYS A 299 -0.64 31.17 -6.62
CA LYS A 299 0.81 31.32 -6.74
C LYS A 299 1.59 30.13 -6.14
N SER A 300 1.11 29.55 -5.03
CA SER A 300 1.77 28.41 -4.38
C SER A 300 1.69 27.14 -5.23
N GLU A 301 0.55 26.88 -5.88
CA GLU A 301 0.37 25.76 -6.79
C GLU A 301 1.25 25.90 -8.04
N VAL A 302 1.30 27.11 -8.60
CA VAL A 302 2.14 27.43 -9.77
C VAL A 302 3.62 27.22 -9.43
N ILE A 303 4.10 27.73 -8.28
CA ILE A 303 5.48 27.54 -7.82
C ILE A 303 5.79 26.04 -7.63
N ASN A 304 4.84 25.30 -7.04
CA ASN A 304 5.02 23.86 -6.83
C ASN A 304 5.06 23.08 -8.16
N ALA A 305 4.24 23.44 -9.13
CA ALA A 305 4.27 22.85 -10.47
C ALA A 305 5.62 23.15 -11.17
N HIS A 306 6.10 24.39 -11.11
CA HIS A 306 7.40 24.76 -11.65
C HIS A 306 8.57 24.01 -10.97
N LEU A 307 8.47 23.73 -9.66
CA LEU A 307 9.47 22.90 -8.98
C LEU A 307 9.59 21.51 -9.63
N TYR A 308 8.46 20.86 -9.93
CA TYR A 308 8.49 19.54 -10.57
C TYR A 308 8.96 19.61 -12.03
N ILE A 309 8.57 20.65 -12.76
CA ILE A 309 9.09 20.93 -14.12
C ILE A 309 10.63 21.05 -14.09
N ALA A 310 11.18 21.80 -13.13
CA ALA A 310 12.61 21.95 -12.96
C ALA A 310 13.28 20.61 -12.58
N LYS A 311 12.66 19.82 -11.68
CA LYS A 311 13.15 18.48 -11.35
C LYS A 311 13.16 17.54 -12.55
N ILE A 312 12.11 17.57 -13.40
CA ILE A 312 12.07 16.81 -14.65
C ILE A 312 13.23 17.24 -15.56
N ALA A 313 13.44 18.54 -15.74
CA ALA A 313 14.55 19.05 -16.55
C ALA A 313 15.92 18.58 -16.06
N VAL A 314 16.14 18.50 -14.74
CA VAL A 314 17.37 17.96 -14.14
C VAL A 314 17.55 16.49 -14.46
N VAL A 315 16.52 15.65 -14.22
CA VAL A 315 16.60 14.19 -14.42
C VAL A 315 16.76 13.85 -15.90
N THR A 316 16.05 14.55 -16.78
CA THR A 316 16.14 14.36 -18.24
C THR A 316 17.38 15.01 -18.86
N LYS A 317 18.25 15.64 -18.05
CA LYS A 317 19.46 16.34 -18.47
C LYS A 317 19.18 17.38 -19.56
N ASN A 318 18.07 18.12 -19.44
CA ASN A 318 17.70 19.16 -20.40
C ASN A 318 18.79 20.28 -20.37
N PRO A 319 19.37 20.67 -21.53
CA PRO A 319 20.40 21.70 -21.58
C PRO A 319 19.94 23.07 -21.06
N GLU A 320 18.64 23.40 -21.16
CA GLU A 320 18.05 24.65 -20.70
C GLU A 320 17.73 24.68 -19.20
N THR A 321 18.16 23.67 -18.43
CA THR A 321 17.84 23.54 -17.00
C THR A 321 18.32 24.77 -16.19
N GLU A 322 19.52 25.27 -16.44
CA GLU A 322 20.05 26.42 -15.73
C GLU A 322 19.22 27.69 -16.04
N THR A 323 18.94 27.92 -17.30
CA THR A 323 18.08 29.03 -17.77
C THR A 323 16.69 28.96 -17.15
N LEU A 324 16.13 27.77 -17.06
CA LEU A 324 14.83 27.55 -16.41
C LEU A 324 14.86 28.01 -14.94
N PHE A 325 15.84 27.60 -14.14
CA PHE A 325 15.97 28.04 -12.76
C PHE A 325 16.14 29.55 -12.64
N GLN A 326 16.97 30.16 -13.48
CA GLN A 326 17.17 31.62 -13.46
C GLN A 326 15.88 32.38 -13.79
N ASN A 327 15.11 31.90 -14.77
CA ASN A 327 13.82 32.49 -15.10
C ASN A 327 12.82 32.38 -13.94
N LEU A 328 12.79 31.24 -13.23
CA LEU A 328 11.94 31.08 -12.06
C LEU A 328 12.31 32.07 -10.95
N PHE A 329 13.59 32.31 -10.70
CA PHE A 329 14.03 33.29 -9.72
C PHE A 329 13.76 34.75 -10.17
N LYS A 330 13.81 35.02 -11.47
CA LYS A 330 13.43 36.32 -12.02
C LYS A 330 11.94 36.61 -11.82
N ILE A 331 11.08 35.61 -12.00
CA ILE A 331 9.62 35.74 -11.91
C ILE A 331 9.14 35.75 -10.45
N PHE A 332 9.61 34.81 -9.64
CA PHE A 332 9.08 34.57 -8.28
C PHE A 332 9.95 35.11 -7.16
N GLY A 333 11.19 35.50 -7.47
CA GLY A 333 12.20 35.90 -6.49
C GLY A 333 12.83 34.73 -5.72
N LYS A 334 13.91 35.02 -4.98
CA LYS A 334 14.50 34.12 -3.99
C LYS A 334 13.95 34.49 -2.61
N ASN A 335 12.96 33.80 -2.12
CA ASN A 335 12.27 34.07 -0.86
C ASN A 335 11.69 32.79 -0.26
N THR A 336 10.97 32.91 0.85
CA THR A 336 10.38 31.76 1.57
C THR A 336 9.46 30.88 0.71
N SER A 337 8.71 31.46 -0.24
CA SER A 337 7.82 30.68 -1.12
C SER A 337 8.58 29.82 -2.14
N THR A 338 9.81 30.22 -2.50
CA THR A 338 10.65 29.53 -3.49
C THR A 338 11.77 28.66 -2.87
N LEU A 339 11.75 28.45 -1.53
CA LEU A 339 12.80 27.67 -0.86
C LEU A 339 13.02 26.28 -1.47
N LYS A 340 11.94 25.58 -1.83
CA LYS A 340 12.06 24.25 -2.46
C LYS A 340 12.72 24.32 -3.83
N ILE A 341 12.52 25.38 -4.60
CA ILE A 341 13.19 25.61 -5.89
C ILE A 341 14.67 25.94 -5.65
N GLN A 342 15.00 26.76 -4.64
CA GLN A 342 16.38 27.08 -4.28
C GLN A 342 17.16 25.82 -3.87
N VAL A 343 16.52 24.93 -3.10
CA VAL A 343 17.09 23.62 -2.72
C VAL A 343 17.34 22.75 -3.97
N ALA A 344 16.35 22.64 -4.87
CA ALA A 344 16.48 21.87 -6.10
C ALA A 344 17.57 22.45 -7.03
N TYR A 345 17.70 23.77 -7.08
CA TYR A 345 18.76 24.43 -7.84
C TYR A 345 20.16 24.17 -7.24
N ALA A 346 20.28 24.16 -5.93
CA ALA A 346 21.54 23.82 -5.27
C ALA A 346 21.94 22.36 -5.50
N ASP A 347 20.98 21.43 -5.51
CA ASP A 347 21.21 20.04 -5.90
C ASP A 347 21.72 19.95 -7.35
N PHE A 348 21.06 20.63 -8.28
CA PHE A 348 21.50 20.70 -9.69
C PHE A 348 22.91 21.27 -9.83
N LEU A 349 23.20 22.40 -9.17
CA LEU A 349 24.54 22.99 -9.19
C LEU A 349 25.61 22.02 -8.65
N THR A 350 25.30 21.29 -7.58
CA THR A 350 26.25 20.38 -6.93
C THR A 350 26.48 19.13 -7.76
N PHE A 351 25.39 18.39 -8.04
CA PHE A 351 25.49 17.02 -8.56
C PHE A 351 25.48 16.93 -10.10
N SER A 352 24.91 17.94 -10.79
CA SER A 352 24.88 17.96 -12.25
C SER A 352 25.94 18.89 -12.85
N GLN A 353 26.21 20.04 -12.22
CA GLN A 353 27.11 21.06 -12.74
C GLN A 353 28.49 21.06 -12.08
N ASN A 354 28.73 20.27 -11.04
CA ASN A 354 29.95 20.27 -10.24
C ASN A 354 30.37 21.67 -9.73
N LYS A 355 29.35 22.48 -9.34
CA LYS A 355 29.52 23.85 -8.80
C LYS A 355 29.10 23.92 -7.31
N PRO A 356 29.64 23.09 -6.39
CA PRO A 356 29.19 22.99 -5.01
C PRO A 356 29.43 24.26 -4.18
N ARG A 357 30.39 25.13 -4.59
CA ARG A 357 30.61 26.41 -3.91
C ARG A 357 29.46 27.38 -4.16
N GLN A 358 28.95 27.44 -5.40
CA GLN A 358 27.80 28.28 -5.76
C GLN A 358 26.51 27.75 -5.09
N ALA A 359 26.31 26.44 -5.08
CA ALA A 359 25.22 25.78 -4.38
C ALA A 359 25.18 26.16 -2.87
N ASN A 360 26.34 26.16 -2.22
CA ASN A 360 26.45 26.54 -0.81
C ASN A 360 25.97 27.99 -0.57
N ILE A 361 26.38 28.94 -1.42
CA ILE A 361 25.95 30.35 -1.32
C ILE A 361 24.44 30.46 -1.45
N VAL A 362 23.83 29.79 -2.45
CA VAL A 362 22.36 29.79 -2.65
C VAL A 362 21.63 29.28 -1.41
N LEU A 363 22.14 28.23 -0.76
CA LEU A 363 21.48 27.67 0.42
C LEU A 363 21.74 28.48 1.69
N GLU A 364 22.87 29.16 1.83
CA GLU A 364 23.11 30.09 2.94
C GLU A 364 22.20 31.30 2.86
N GLU A 365 21.97 31.86 1.66
CA GLU A 365 20.96 32.90 1.41
C GLU A 365 19.54 32.40 1.75
N ALA A 366 19.20 31.18 1.29
CA ALA A 366 17.92 30.54 1.60
C ALA A 366 17.74 30.32 3.11
N LEU A 367 18.78 29.90 3.83
CA LEU A 367 18.75 29.67 5.27
C LEU A 367 18.48 30.96 6.06
N SER A 368 19.05 32.08 5.62
CA SER A 368 18.85 33.39 6.25
C SER A 368 17.40 33.89 6.12
N SER A 369 16.75 33.57 4.99
CA SER A 369 15.36 33.96 4.71
C SER A 369 14.31 33.00 5.27
N ALA A 370 14.72 31.78 5.65
CA ALA A 370 13.79 30.77 6.17
C ALA A 370 13.31 31.11 7.60
N SER A 371 12.02 31.14 7.82
CA SER A 371 11.40 31.36 9.14
C SER A 371 11.06 30.05 9.86
N SER A 372 10.56 29.06 9.13
CA SER A 372 10.15 27.77 9.68
C SER A 372 11.36 26.91 10.13
N LYS A 373 11.28 26.31 11.33
CA LYS A 373 12.30 25.35 11.80
C LYS A 373 12.44 24.14 10.87
N PHE A 374 11.36 23.74 10.22
CA PHE A 374 11.36 22.61 9.28
C PHE A 374 12.06 22.97 7.95
N ASP A 375 11.83 24.20 7.45
CA ASP A 375 12.51 24.66 6.24
C ASP A 375 14.01 24.86 6.51
N LYS A 376 14.36 25.47 7.65
CA LYS A 376 15.77 25.55 8.10
C LYS A 376 16.44 24.18 8.18
N ALA A 377 15.73 23.16 8.67
CA ALA A 377 16.24 21.80 8.76
C ALA A 377 16.45 21.20 7.36
N ARG A 378 15.50 21.33 6.44
CA ARG A 378 15.66 20.85 5.05
C ARG A 378 16.83 21.52 4.33
N ILE A 379 17.01 22.83 4.51
CA ILE A 379 18.13 23.56 3.94
C ILE A 379 19.46 23.08 4.56
N LYS A 380 19.50 22.92 5.89
CA LYS A 380 20.70 22.40 6.59
C LYS A 380 21.06 20.98 6.18
N LEU A 381 20.08 20.10 5.92
CA LEU A 381 20.34 18.76 5.36
C LEU A 381 21.09 18.88 4.04
N LYS A 382 20.64 19.73 3.13
CA LYS A 382 21.28 19.92 1.83
C LYS A 382 22.64 20.63 1.94
N LEU A 383 22.79 21.61 2.81
CA LEU A 383 24.10 22.21 3.12
C LEU A 383 25.08 21.15 3.63
N GLY A 384 24.61 20.25 4.50
CA GLY A 384 25.39 19.11 4.97
C GLY A 384 25.82 18.19 3.81
N ASP A 385 24.93 17.80 2.92
CA ASP A 385 25.23 16.97 1.74
C ASP A 385 26.28 17.64 0.83
N ILE A 386 26.15 18.96 0.59
CA ILE A 386 27.12 19.73 -0.20
C ILE A 386 28.51 19.77 0.49
N LEU A 387 28.52 19.88 1.81
CA LEU A 387 29.77 19.86 2.58
C LEU A 387 30.43 18.48 2.56
N VAL A 388 29.65 17.39 2.63
CA VAL A 388 30.14 16.02 2.43
C VAL A 388 30.72 15.88 1.03
N TYR A 389 29.99 16.32 0.00
CA TYR A 389 30.50 16.35 -1.39
C TYR A 389 31.85 17.06 -1.52
N ARG A 390 32.07 18.11 -0.74
CA ARG A 390 33.34 18.89 -0.70
C ARG A 390 34.39 18.31 0.24
N GLY A 391 34.17 17.18 0.89
CA GLY A 391 35.06 16.61 1.89
C GLY A 391 35.13 17.41 3.21
N LYS A 392 34.18 18.30 3.48
CA LYS A 392 34.14 19.14 4.69
C LYS A 392 33.32 18.49 5.80
N PHE A 393 33.63 17.23 6.14
CA PHE A 393 32.87 16.36 7.01
C PHE A 393 32.50 16.99 8.37
N ASN A 394 33.47 17.59 9.06
CA ASN A 394 33.22 18.17 10.39
C ASN A 394 32.17 19.32 10.34
N LYS A 395 32.19 20.12 9.26
CA LYS A 395 31.16 21.16 9.08
C LYS A 395 29.78 20.57 8.75
N ALA A 396 29.73 19.49 7.97
CA ALA A 396 28.49 18.78 7.67
C ALA A 396 27.87 18.20 8.95
N LEU A 397 28.69 17.55 9.79
CA LEU A 397 28.25 16.98 11.07
C LEU A 397 27.63 18.03 12.01
N ILE A 398 28.12 19.26 12.00
CA ILE A 398 27.53 20.37 12.79
C ILE A 398 26.10 20.65 12.33
N TYR A 399 25.84 20.77 11.03
CA TYR A 399 24.49 21.02 10.51
C TYR A 399 23.54 19.87 10.83
N PHE A 400 23.96 18.64 10.63
CA PHE A 400 23.14 17.46 10.93
C PHE A 400 22.84 17.35 12.43
N SER A 401 23.82 17.58 13.30
CA SER A 401 23.63 17.55 14.76
C SER A 401 22.66 18.65 15.23
N GLN A 402 22.72 19.84 14.64
CA GLN A 402 21.77 20.90 14.94
C GLN A 402 20.33 20.50 14.64
N ILE A 403 20.09 19.77 13.53
CA ILE A 403 18.75 19.27 13.18
C ILE A 403 18.27 18.25 14.20
N GLN A 404 19.13 17.29 14.57
CA GLN A 404 18.81 16.27 15.59
C GLN A 404 18.38 16.90 16.92
N THR A 405 19.08 17.96 17.35
CA THR A 405 18.81 18.63 18.61
C THR A 405 17.51 19.45 18.56
N GLN A 406 17.26 20.13 17.43
CA GLN A 406 16.12 21.05 17.28
C GLN A 406 14.80 20.35 16.97
N LEU A 407 14.83 19.17 16.36
CA LEU A 407 13.65 18.44 15.85
C LEU A 407 13.55 17.03 16.45
N LYS A 408 13.80 16.87 17.76
CA LYS A 408 13.72 15.56 18.43
C LYS A 408 12.41 14.83 18.04
N ASN A 409 12.53 13.53 17.75
CA ASN A 409 11.42 12.63 17.36
C ASN A 409 10.73 12.94 16.03
N HIS A 410 11.27 13.84 15.21
CA HIS A 410 10.75 14.12 13.86
C HIS A 410 11.55 13.36 12.79
N GLU A 411 10.93 13.02 11.66
CA GLU A 411 11.57 12.32 10.53
C GLU A 411 12.87 13.00 10.06
N LEU A 412 12.86 14.34 9.96
CA LEU A 412 14.07 15.11 9.59
C LEU A 412 15.23 14.93 10.58
N ALA A 413 14.94 14.68 11.86
CA ALA A 413 15.99 14.39 12.84
C ALA A 413 16.52 12.96 12.69
N GLN A 414 15.68 12.01 12.30
CA GLN A 414 16.09 10.64 11.98
C GLN A 414 16.94 10.62 10.70
N GLU A 415 16.51 11.34 9.66
CA GLU A 415 17.30 11.53 8.43
C GLU A 415 18.64 12.18 8.73
N ALA A 416 18.67 13.25 9.53
CA ALA A 416 19.91 13.90 9.93
C ALA A 416 20.84 12.97 10.71
N ARG A 417 20.30 12.07 11.56
CA ARG A 417 21.09 11.06 12.28
C ARG A 417 21.69 10.03 11.32
N PHE A 418 20.94 9.59 10.32
CA PHE A 418 21.46 8.73 9.28
C PHE A 418 22.59 9.44 8.49
N LYS A 419 22.41 10.72 8.16
CA LYS A 419 23.45 11.53 7.52
C LYS A 419 24.70 11.71 8.38
N VAL A 420 24.58 11.80 9.70
CA VAL A 420 25.73 11.76 10.63
C VAL A 420 26.46 10.44 10.50
N ALA A 421 25.74 9.31 10.55
CA ALA A 421 26.34 7.99 10.43
C ALA A 421 27.04 7.81 9.07
N GLN A 422 26.40 8.17 7.97
CA GLN A 422 26.94 8.09 6.62
C GLN A 422 28.19 8.99 6.46
N THR A 423 28.15 10.21 7.01
CA THR A 423 29.32 11.13 6.97
C THR A 423 30.47 10.59 7.78
N SER A 424 30.20 9.99 8.94
CA SER A 424 31.22 9.35 9.79
C SER A 424 31.83 8.13 9.11
N TYR A 425 31.02 7.33 8.42
CA TYR A 425 31.48 6.23 7.60
C TYR A 425 32.45 6.72 6.49
N PHE A 426 32.08 7.75 5.73
CA PHE A 426 32.96 8.35 4.71
C PHE A 426 34.24 8.92 5.29
N LYS A 427 34.23 9.41 6.51
CA LYS A 427 35.41 9.91 7.21
C LYS A 427 36.30 8.79 7.74
N GLY A 428 35.76 7.56 7.89
CA GLY A 428 36.44 6.42 8.48
C GLY A 428 36.24 6.28 10.00
N ASP A 429 35.30 7.05 10.60
CA ASP A 429 34.92 6.96 12.02
C ASP A 429 33.83 5.89 12.18
N PHE A 430 34.18 4.62 11.98
CA PHE A 430 33.24 3.50 11.89
C PHE A 430 32.50 3.23 13.21
N ASP A 431 33.18 3.28 14.35
CA ASP A 431 32.55 3.08 15.66
C ASP A 431 31.46 4.11 15.93
N TRP A 432 31.73 5.39 15.60
CA TRP A 432 30.72 6.43 15.75
C TRP A 432 29.57 6.25 14.78
N ALA A 433 29.84 5.85 13.54
CA ALA A 433 28.81 5.52 12.57
C ALA A 433 27.89 4.41 13.08
N LYS A 434 28.45 3.28 13.57
CA LYS A 434 27.67 2.18 14.16
C LYS A 434 26.81 2.61 15.35
N ALA A 435 27.36 3.44 16.23
CA ALA A 435 26.62 3.95 17.40
C ALA A 435 25.37 4.75 16.97
N GLN A 436 25.47 5.59 15.93
CA GLN A 436 24.34 6.33 15.38
C GLN A 436 23.31 5.39 14.71
N LEU A 437 23.79 4.42 13.93
CA LEU A 437 22.93 3.46 13.21
C LEU A 437 22.17 2.54 14.16
N LYS A 438 22.79 2.12 15.26
CA LYS A 438 22.15 1.27 16.28
C LYS A 438 20.86 1.91 16.85
N VAL A 439 20.85 3.25 17.01
CA VAL A 439 19.66 3.98 17.46
C VAL A 439 18.56 4.01 16.38
N LEU A 440 18.93 3.99 15.10
CA LEU A 440 18.00 4.09 13.98
C LEU A 440 17.34 2.76 13.59
N LYS A 441 17.86 1.62 14.05
CA LYS A 441 17.23 0.30 13.80
C LYS A 441 15.77 0.22 14.27
N GLY A 442 15.39 1.01 15.28
CA GLY A 442 14.03 1.16 15.77
C GLY A 442 13.30 2.41 15.25
N SER A 443 13.70 2.96 14.10
CA SER A 443 13.09 4.16 13.51
C SER A 443 11.62 3.95 13.16
N THR A 444 10.83 5.01 13.25
CA THR A 444 9.41 5.01 12.85
C THR A 444 9.22 4.97 11.33
N THR A 445 10.23 5.38 10.56
CA THR A 445 10.23 5.28 9.09
C THR A 445 10.96 4.01 8.67
N GLN A 446 10.24 3.10 8.03
CA GLN A 446 10.79 1.81 7.59
C GLN A 446 11.99 1.99 6.63
N LEU A 447 11.94 2.98 5.75
CA LEU A 447 13.01 3.27 4.80
C LEU A 447 14.33 3.63 5.52
N ILE A 448 14.31 4.55 6.49
CA ILE A 448 15.50 4.94 7.25
C ILE A 448 15.99 3.78 8.12
N ALA A 449 15.10 2.95 8.66
CA ALA A 449 15.47 1.76 9.43
C ALA A 449 16.23 0.75 8.57
N ASN A 450 15.76 0.47 7.36
CA ASN A 450 16.39 -0.45 6.42
C ASN A 450 17.78 0.05 5.98
N ASP A 451 17.89 1.33 5.60
CA ASP A 451 19.16 1.94 5.24
C ASP A 451 20.17 1.91 6.41
N ALA A 452 19.68 2.14 7.63
CA ALA A 452 20.50 2.09 8.83
C ALA A 452 21.00 0.66 9.13
N VAL A 453 20.14 -0.36 8.94
CA VAL A 453 20.52 -1.77 9.09
C VAL A 453 21.57 -2.15 8.03
N ALA A 454 21.33 -1.80 6.77
CA ALA A 454 22.23 -2.13 5.66
C ALA A 454 23.63 -1.52 5.88
N LEU A 455 23.72 -0.23 6.24
CA LEU A 455 25.01 0.41 6.51
C LEU A 455 25.67 -0.13 7.79
N PHE A 456 24.87 -0.47 8.82
CA PHE A 456 25.40 -1.07 10.05
C PHE A 456 26.02 -2.45 9.77
N LEU A 457 25.34 -3.31 9.02
CA LEU A 457 25.85 -4.63 8.65
C LEU A 457 27.13 -4.48 7.81
N LYS A 458 27.10 -3.64 6.77
CA LYS A 458 28.27 -3.38 5.94
C LYS A 458 29.52 -2.98 6.78
N ILE A 459 29.35 -2.11 7.78
CA ILE A 459 30.46 -1.75 8.66
C ILE A 459 30.86 -2.93 9.54
N SER A 460 29.89 -3.60 10.20
CA SER A 460 30.17 -4.66 11.17
C SER A 460 30.80 -5.90 10.53
N ASP A 461 30.33 -6.27 9.35
CA ASP A 461 30.81 -7.46 8.65
C ASP A 461 32.20 -7.24 8.03
N ASN A 462 32.58 -5.97 7.79
CA ASN A 462 33.87 -5.60 7.21
C ASN A 462 34.83 -4.94 8.22
N GLU A 463 34.63 -5.13 9.53
CA GLU A 463 35.58 -4.64 10.52
C GLU A 463 36.94 -5.37 10.44
N PRO A 464 38.03 -4.66 10.72
CA PRO A 464 39.36 -5.29 10.78
C PRO A 464 39.38 -6.39 11.86
N VAL A 465 39.96 -7.53 11.52
CA VAL A 465 40.26 -8.61 12.45
C VAL A 465 41.76 -8.58 12.74
N ASP A 466 42.14 -8.63 14.01
CA ASP A 466 43.55 -8.70 14.45
C ASP A 466 44.46 -7.61 13.86
N SER A 467 43.98 -6.39 13.76
CA SER A 467 44.74 -5.24 13.21
C SER A 467 45.06 -5.31 11.71
N ILE A 468 44.53 -6.28 10.98
CA ILE A 468 44.71 -6.38 9.53
C ILE A 468 43.66 -5.47 8.84
N PRO A 469 44.05 -4.56 7.95
CA PRO A 469 43.12 -3.70 7.22
C PRO A 469 42.11 -4.53 6.40
N SER A 470 40.81 -4.40 6.71
CA SER A 470 39.77 -5.12 5.98
C SER A 470 39.48 -4.59 4.57
N GLY A 471 39.92 -3.38 4.26
CA GLY A 471 39.57 -2.65 3.03
C GLY A 471 38.35 -1.73 3.19
N LEU A 472 37.68 -1.74 4.35
CA LEU A 472 36.48 -0.95 4.60
C LEU A 472 36.68 0.56 4.37
N LYS A 473 37.87 1.08 4.70
CA LYS A 473 38.20 2.50 4.47
C LYS A 473 38.29 2.83 2.98
N GLN A 474 38.84 1.93 2.17
CA GLN A 474 38.92 2.10 0.71
C GLN A 474 37.53 1.99 0.09
N LEU A 475 36.70 1.05 0.56
CA LEU A 475 35.30 0.94 0.13
C LEU A 475 34.52 2.22 0.45
N ALA A 476 34.66 2.75 1.67
CA ALA A 476 34.01 4.01 2.07
C ALA A 476 34.47 5.20 1.21
N ASN A 477 35.76 5.24 0.82
CA ASN A 477 36.27 6.25 -0.10
C ASN A 477 35.68 6.09 -1.52
N ALA A 478 35.56 4.86 -2.02
CA ALA A 478 34.94 4.61 -3.32
C ALA A 478 33.45 4.98 -3.32
N GLU A 479 32.73 4.71 -2.25
CA GLU A 479 31.34 5.15 -2.10
C GLU A 479 31.23 6.68 -2.01
N LEU A 480 32.15 7.36 -1.36
CA LEU A 480 32.22 8.82 -1.37
C LEU A 480 32.45 9.37 -2.78
N LEU A 481 33.37 8.76 -3.55
CA LEU A 481 33.58 9.13 -4.95
C LEU A 481 32.33 8.93 -5.80
N ALA A 482 31.61 7.82 -5.61
CA ALA A 482 30.33 7.57 -6.25
C ALA A 482 29.28 8.63 -5.85
N PHE A 483 29.20 8.98 -4.57
CA PHE A 483 28.35 10.08 -4.08
C PHE A 483 28.71 11.43 -4.74
N GLN A 484 29.99 11.65 -5.04
CA GLN A 484 30.48 12.83 -5.76
C GLN A 484 30.24 12.76 -7.28
N ASN A 485 29.56 11.72 -7.81
CA ASN A 485 29.41 11.44 -9.25
C ASN A 485 30.75 11.29 -10.00
N LYS A 486 31.80 10.89 -9.29
CA LYS A 486 33.13 10.56 -9.86
C LYS A 486 33.22 9.05 -10.11
N ASP A 487 32.31 8.54 -10.92
CA ASP A 487 32.07 7.10 -11.09
C ASP A 487 33.30 6.35 -11.60
N GLU A 488 34.09 6.94 -12.53
CA GLU A 488 35.33 6.33 -13.02
C GLU A 488 36.42 6.26 -11.94
N ALA A 489 36.54 7.28 -11.10
CA ALA A 489 37.50 7.27 -9.99
C ALA A 489 37.07 6.24 -8.92
N ALA A 490 35.78 6.13 -8.67
CA ALA A 490 35.23 5.10 -7.78
C ALA A 490 35.53 3.69 -8.30
N LEU A 491 35.28 3.43 -9.59
CA LEU A 491 35.59 2.14 -10.22
C LEU A 491 37.09 1.83 -10.16
N THR A 492 37.96 2.82 -10.38
CA THR A 492 39.43 2.66 -10.28
C THR A 492 39.83 2.23 -8.87
N GLU A 493 39.30 2.90 -7.84
CA GLU A 493 39.58 2.55 -6.44
C GLU A 493 39.05 1.15 -6.07
N LEU A 494 37.86 0.80 -6.52
CA LEU A 494 37.29 -0.54 -6.32
C LEU A 494 38.06 -1.63 -7.06
N ASN A 495 38.53 -1.36 -8.28
CA ASN A 495 39.37 -2.31 -9.03
C ASN A 495 40.69 -2.56 -8.31
N ARG A 496 41.31 -1.49 -7.79
CA ARG A 496 42.53 -1.61 -6.99
C ARG A 496 42.29 -2.47 -5.75
N LEU A 497 41.25 -2.17 -4.97
CA LEU A 497 40.89 -2.94 -3.78
C LEU A 497 40.59 -4.40 -4.12
N PHE A 498 39.89 -4.65 -5.20
CA PHE A 498 39.57 -5.99 -5.67
C PHE A 498 40.83 -6.80 -5.99
N ILE A 499 41.83 -6.20 -6.66
CA ILE A 499 43.08 -6.86 -7.00
C ILE A 499 43.93 -7.11 -5.74
N GLU A 500 44.05 -6.12 -4.87
CA GLU A 500 44.81 -6.23 -3.61
C GLU A 500 44.26 -7.33 -2.73
N LYS A 501 42.94 -7.40 -2.54
CA LYS A 501 42.30 -8.44 -1.74
C LYS A 501 42.41 -9.82 -2.40
N LYS A 502 42.28 -9.93 -3.71
CA LYS A 502 42.45 -11.21 -4.41
C LYS A 502 43.83 -11.81 -4.23
N VAL A 503 44.88 -10.97 -4.15
CA VAL A 503 46.24 -11.43 -3.88
C VAL A 503 46.35 -12.00 -2.46
N PHE A 504 45.62 -11.44 -1.48
CA PHE A 504 45.59 -11.93 -0.11
C PHE A 504 44.74 -13.19 0.08
N ILE A 505 43.72 -13.41 -0.75
CA ILE A 505 42.79 -14.56 -0.68
C ILE A 505 43.49 -15.91 -1.00
N ASN A 506 44.61 -15.91 -1.69
CA ASN A 506 45.37 -17.14 -1.99
C ASN A 506 46.11 -17.75 -0.76
N GLY A 507 45.85 -17.24 0.44
CA GLY A 507 46.43 -17.78 1.67
C GLY A 507 45.72 -17.31 2.93
N LEU A 508 44.64 -17.96 3.34
CA LEU A 508 44.18 -18.05 4.72
C LEU A 508 43.85 -16.74 5.50
N ILE A 509 43.17 -15.73 4.92
CA ILE A 509 42.72 -14.58 5.71
C ILE A 509 41.22 -14.40 5.61
N PRO A 510 40.49 -14.29 6.78
CA PRO A 510 39.08 -13.93 6.83
C PRO A 510 38.94 -12.47 6.34
N GLY A 511 38.60 -12.25 5.11
CA GLY A 511 38.47 -10.93 4.51
C GLY A 511 37.53 -10.93 3.31
N GLU A 512 36.88 -12.05 3.10
CA GLU A 512 36.05 -12.30 1.93
C GLU A 512 34.73 -11.52 1.94
N VAL A 513 34.26 -11.06 3.09
CA VAL A 513 32.97 -10.36 3.21
C VAL A 513 32.95 -9.06 2.40
N ILE A 514 34.07 -8.31 2.37
CA ILE A 514 34.15 -7.07 1.59
C ILE A 514 34.11 -7.30 0.07
N TYR A 515 34.36 -8.52 -0.37
CA TYR A 515 34.37 -8.89 -1.78
C TYR A 515 33.02 -8.64 -2.44
N ASP A 516 31.96 -9.06 -1.79
CA ASP A 516 30.59 -8.88 -2.26
C ASP A 516 30.22 -7.40 -2.36
N ASP A 517 30.52 -6.61 -1.33
CA ASP A 517 30.26 -5.18 -1.30
C ASP A 517 30.99 -4.43 -2.43
N VAL A 518 32.26 -4.81 -2.70
CA VAL A 518 33.05 -4.22 -3.78
C VAL A 518 32.45 -4.54 -5.15
N LEU A 519 32.15 -5.82 -5.42
CA LEU A 519 31.57 -6.24 -6.69
C LEU A 519 30.17 -5.66 -6.90
N PHE A 520 29.38 -5.58 -5.84
CA PHE A 520 28.03 -5.02 -5.90
C PHE A 520 28.05 -3.53 -6.23
N LEU A 521 28.96 -2.75 -5.61
CA LEU A 521 29.14 -1.35 -5.94
C LEU A 521 29.69 -1.16 -7.37
N GLN A 522 30.64 -2.00 -7.81
CA GLN A 522 31.12 -1.98 -9.20
C GLN A 522 29.97 -2.21 -10.17
N ALA A 523 29.11 -3.21 -9.91
CA ALA A 523 27.96 -3.51 -10.76
C ALA A 523 26.99 -2.32 -10.84
N LYS A 524 26.65 -1.69 -9.71
CA LYS A 524 25.80 -0.49 -9.68
C LYS A 524 26.37 0.67 -10.51
N LEU A 525 27.68 0.92 -10.42
CA LEU A 525 28.34 1.96 -11.21
C LEU A 525 28.36 1.64 -12.71
N LEU A 526 28.58 0.37 -13.07
CA LEU A 526 28.53 -0.10 -14.45
C LEU A 526 27.12 0.00 -15.06
N ILE A 527 26.08 -0.33 -14.29
CA ILE A 527 24.68 -0.13 -14.69
C ILE A 527 24.40 1.36 -14.96
N LYS A 528 24.85 2.25 -14.07
CA LYS A 528 24.72 3.70 -14.24
C LYS A 528 25.40 4.21 -15.54
N GLN A 529 26.48 3.53 -15.95
CA GLN A 529 27.19 3.79 -17.20
C GLN A 529 26.62 3.02 -18.41
N LYS A 530 25.55 2.25 -18.25
CA LYS A 530 24.92 1.38 -19.27
C LYS A 530 25.85 0.26 -19.78
N LYS A 531 26.85 -0.12 -18.99
CA LYS A 531 27.76 -1.24 -19.26
C LYS A 531 27.18 -2.54 -18.68
N TYR A 532 26.00 -2.92 -19.16
CA TYR A 532 25.17 -3.99 -18.57
C TYR A 532 25.85 -5.36 -18.55
N LYS A 533 26.56 -5.74 -19.63
CA LYS A 533 27.25 -7.04 -19.69
C LYS A 533 28.36 -7.15 -18.64
N GLU A 534 29.10 -6.06 -18.43
CA GLU A 534 30.15 -6.02 -17.40
C GLU A 534 29.54 -6.07 -15.99
N ALA A 535 28.43 -5.38 -15.78
CA ALA A 535 27.69 -5.42 -14.52
C ALA A 535 27.23 -6.84 -14.15
N ILE A 536 26.66 -7.57 -15.12
CA ILE A 536 26.25 -8.97 -14.94
C ILE A 536 27.44 -9.85 -14.52
N VAL A 537 28.60 -9.67 -15.16
CA VAL A 537 29.82 -10.41 -14.77
C VAL A 537 30.21 -10.16 -13.32
N ARG A 538 30.04 -8.91 -12.82
CA ARG A 538 30.33 -8.61 -11.41
C ARG A 538 29.32 -9.27 -10.47
N LEU A 539 28.03 -9.20 -10.80
CA LEU A 539 26.95 -9.81 -10.02
C LEU A 539 27.06 -11.34 -9.99
N SER A 540 27.35 -11.96 -11.13
CA SER A 540 27.55 -13.42 -11.20
C SER A 540 28.67 -13.92 -10.29
N LYS A 541 29.76 -13.17 -10.19
CA LYS A 541 30.90 -13.54 -9.32
C LYS A 541 30.54 -13.56 -7.83
N ILE A 542 29.59 -12.73 -7.38
CA ILE A 542 29.12 -12.78 -5.98
C ILE A 542 28.37 -14.10 -5.75
N ILE A 543 27.45 -14.46 -6.65
CA ILE A 543 26.65 -15.69 -6.55
C ILE A 543 27.55 -16.96 -6.66
N GLU A 544 28.58 -16.92 -7.52
CA GLU A 544 29.54 -18.02 -7.67
C GLU A 544 30.38 -18.22 -6.41
N ALA A 545 30.68 -17.15 -5.68
CA ALA A 545 31.44 -17.20 -4.44
C ALA A 545 30.58 -17.64 -3.25
N ASP A 546 29.38 -17.11 -3.14
CA ASP A 546 28.40 -17.45 -2.09
C ASP A 546 26.95 -17.24 -2.58
N ASN A 547 26.27 -18.33 -2.87
CA ASN A 547 24.87 -18.32 -3.28
C ASN A 547 23.88 -18.17 -2.12
N GLN A 548 24.36 -18.07 -0.88
CA GLN A 548 23.59 -17.82 0.34
C GLN A 548 23.81 -16.41 0.89
N SER A 549 24.56 -15.56 0.17
CA SER A 549 24.77 -14.15 0.54
C SER A 549 23.41 -13.46 0.72
N PHE A 550 23.32 -12.59 1.71
CA PHE A 550 22.10 -11.79 1.95
C PHE A 550 21.77 -10.86 0.77
N LEU A 551 22.69 -10.63 -0.17
CA LEU A 551 22.49 -9.86 -1.40
C LEU A 551 21.92 -10.70 -2.56
N THR A 552 21.74 -12.01 -2.40
CA THR A 552 21.44 -12.91 -3.53
C THR A 552 20.11 -12.57 -4.21
N ASP A 553 19.07 -12.27 -3.45
CA ASP A 553 17.78 -11.89 -4.01
C ASP A 553 17.79 -10.50 -4.67
N ASP A 554 18.52 -9.53 -4.11
CA ASP A 554 18.81 -8.23 -4.74
C ASP A 554 19.51 -8.43 -6.09
N ILE A 555 20.53 -9.30 -6.11
CA ILE A 555 21.33 -9.57 -7.32
C ILE A 555 20.46 -10.24 -8.38
N TYR A 556 19.67 -11.26 -8.02
CA TYR A 556 18.79 -11.93 -8.98
C TYR A 556 17.76 -10.96 -9.55
N PHE A 557 17.18 -10.10 -8.71
CA PHE A 557 16.24 -9.10 -9.18
C PHE A 557 16.91 -8.09 -10.13
N MET A 558 18.08 -7.60 -9.78
CA MET A 558 18.86 -6.66 -10.62
C MET A 558 19.25 -7.28 -11.95
N MET A 559 19.70 -8.55 -11.96
CA MET A 559 20.03 -9.26 -13.20
C MET A 559 18.80 -9.49 -14.06
N ALA A 560 17.66 -9.88 -13.46
CA ALA A 560 16.40 -10.02 -14.18
C ALA A 560 15.97 -8.72 -14.86
N GLU A 561 16.04 -7.60 -14.13
CA GLU A 561 15.72 -6.26 -14.68
C GLU A 561 16.63 -5.87 -15.85
N ILE A 562 17.91 -6.11 -15.75
CA ILE A 562 18.86 -5.84 -16.84
C ILE A 562 18.55 -6.67 -18.08
N TYR A 563 18.25 -7.98 -17.89
CA TYR A 563 17.91 -8.85 -19.01
C TYR A 563 16.57 -8.50 -19.65
N ASP A 564 15.57 -8.11 -18.84
CA ASP A 564 14.25 -7.74 -19.32
C ASP A 564 14.26 -6.38 -20.07
N ASN A 565 14.78 -5.34 -19.41
CA ASN A 565 14.60 -3.96 -19.86
C ASN A 565 15.71 -3.46 -20.81
N ASP A 566 16.96 -3.94 -20.62
CA ASP A 566 18.13 -3.38 -21.28
C ASP A 566 18.74 -4.31 -22.33
N LEU A 567 18.70 -5.61 -22.11
CA LEU A 567 19.27 -6.61 -23.02
C LEU A 567 18.22 -7.37 -23.83
N ASN A 568 16.94 -7.16 -23.56
CA ASN A 568 15.80 -7.81 -24.22
C ASN A 568 15.93 -9.34 -24.30
N ASN A 569 16.46 -9.96 -23.25
CA ASN A 569 16.61 -11.40 -23.14
C ASN A 569 15.58 -11.99 -22.17
N THR A 570 14.38 -12.26 -22.71
CA THR A 570 13.23 -12.75 -21.96
C THR A 570 13.50 -14.06 -21.22
N GLU A 571 14.26 -14.99 -21.81
CA GLU A 571 14.55 -16.29 -21.20
C GLU A 571 15.39 -16.13 -19.94
N LYS A 572 16.44 -15.32 -20.00
CA LYS A 572 17.30 -15.03 -18.85
C LYS A 572 16.57 -14.23 -17.78
N ALA A 573 15.75 -13.27 -18.16
CA ALA A 573 14.91 -12.52 -17.23
C ALA A 573 13.97 -13.47 -16.46
N GLN A 574 13.29 -14.38 -17.16
CA GLN A 574 12.42 -15.39 -16.56
C GLN A 574 13.20 -16.31 -15.59
N GLU A 575 14.40 -16.76 -15.98
CA GLU A 575 15.24 -17.60 -15.13
C GLU A 575 15.51 -16.95 -13.77
N TYR A 576 15.94 -15.68 -13.77
CA TYR A 576 16.28 -14.99 -12.52
C TYR A 576 15.05 -14.59 -11.69
N TYR A 577 13.93 -14.19 -12.30
CA TYR A 577 12.67 -14.01 -11.57
C TYR A 577 12.19 -15.32 -10.94
N GLN A 578 12.36 -16.46 -11.64
CA GLN A 578 12.01 -17.76 -11.14
C GLN A 578 12.84 -18.17 -9.92
N LYS A 579 14.14 -17.88 -9.90
CA LYS A 579 15.01 -18.10 -8.74
C LYS A 579 14.51 -17.35 -7.51
N ILE A 580 14.13 -16.07 -7.64
CA ILE A 580 13.54 -15.32 -6.52
C ILE A 580 12.27 -16.00 -6.02
N ILE A 581 11.38 -16.43 -6.93
CA ILE A 581 10.08 -17.00 -6.57
C ILE A 581 10.22 -18.31 -5.77
N PHE A 582 11.17 -19.16 -6.14
CA PHE A 582 11.29 -20.52 -5.58
C PHE A 582 12.39 -20.63 -4.52
N GLU A 583 13.47 -19.88 -4.63
CA GLU A 583 14.63 -19.97 -3.74
C GLU A 583 14.58 -18.92 -2.61
N HIS A 584 13.91 -17.77 -2.83
CA HIS A 584 13.84 -16.64 -1.88
C HIS A 584 12.39 -16.21 -1.56
N PRO A 585 11.55 -17.09 -0.95
CA PRO A 585 10.13 -16.79 -0.71
C PRO A 585 9.89 -15.64 0.30
N SER A 586 10.91 -15.26 1.07
CA SER A 586 10.87 -14.11 2.00
C SER A 586 11.38 -12.80 1.39
N SER A 587 11.83 -12.82 0.12
CA SER A 587 12.33 -11.63 -0.57
C SER A 587 11.28 -10.53 -0.67
N ILE A 588 11.71 -9.28 -0.48
CA ILE A 588 10.86 -8.10 -0.74
C ILE A 588 10.45 -8.00 -2.22
N TYR A 589 11.23 -8.59 -3.12
CA TYR A 589 10.98 -8.61 -4.56
C TYR A 589 10.01 -9.72 -5.01
N LEU A 590 9.57 -10.60 -4.10
CA LEU A 590 8.76 -11.79 -4.46
C LEU A 590 7.51 -11.44 -5.28
N VAL A 591 6.79 -10.39 -4.87
CA VAL A 591 5.54 -9.97 -5.53
C VAL A 591 5.81 -9.45 -6.93
N ASP A 592 6.83 -8.59 -7.07
CA ASP A 592 7.22 -8.02 -8.36
C ASP A 592 7.80 -9.07 -9.30
N ALA A 593 8.64 -9.97 -8.79
CA ALA A 593 9.20 -11.07 -9.55
C ALA A 593 8.10 -12.00 -10.09
N ARG A 594 7.10 -12.38 -9.27
CA ARG A 594 5.95 -13.18 -9.72
C ARG A 594 5.17 -12.50 -10.83
N LYS A 595 4.92 -11.21 -10.69
CA LYS A 595 4.19 -10.40 -11.66
C LYS A 595 4.93 -10.35 -13.01
N LYS A 596 6.22 -9.97 -12.98
CA LYS A 596 7.06 -9.86 -14.17
C LYS A 596 7.28 -11.21 -14.83
N TYR A 597 7.52 -12.27 -14.06
CA TYR A 597 7.64 -13.63 -14.55
C TYR A 597 6.38 -14.08 -15.33
N ARG A 598 5.18 -13.88 -14.75
CA ARG A 598 3.91 -14.22 -15.43
C ARG A 598 3.73 -13.45 -16.72
N LYS A 599 4.05 -12.13 -16.70
CA LYS A 599 3.98 -11.30 -17.90
C LYS A 599 4.89 -11.82 -19.01
N LEU A 600 6.15 -12.14 -18.69
CA LEU A 600 7.12 -12.65 -19.64
C LEU A 600 6.77 -14.07 -20.16
N ARG A 601 6.10 -14.89 -19.34
CA ARG A 601 5.60 -16.20 -19.74
C ARG A 601 4.36 -16.14 -20.64
N GLY A 602 3.72 -14.97 -20.75
CA GLY A 602 2.51 -14.80 -21.52
C GLY A 602 1.24 -15.30 -20.81
N ASP A 603 1.31 -15.51 -19.50
CA ASP A 603 0.13 -15.84 -18.71
C ASP A 603 -0.86 -14.68 -18.79
N LYS A 604 -2.05 -14.96 -19.27
CA LYS A 604 -3.17 -14.01 -19.21
C LYS A 604 -3.55 -13.88 -17.73
N ALA A 605 -3.28 -12.70 -17.16
CA ALA A 605 -3.61 -12.36 -15.78
C ALA A 605 -5.12 -12.44 -15.49
#